data_569f02f7794a849f633d3d65eba222da
#
_entry.id   569f02f7794a849f633d3d65eba222da
#
_cell.length_a   1.000
_cell.length_b   1.000
_cell.length_c   1.000
_cell.angle_alpha   90.00
_cell.angle_beta   90.00
_cell.angle_gamma   90.00
#
_symmetry.space_group_name_H-M   'P 1'
#
loop_
_entity.id
_entity.type
_entity.pdbx_description
1 polymer ?
#
loop_
_entity_poly.entity_id
_entity_poly.type
_entity_poly.pdbx_seq_one_letter_code
_entity_poly.pdbx_strand_id
1 'polypeptide(L)'
;MKLETDKVLTPAETRVAAGYVSGMIGKEIASAAGISHNTVVRHTQNIYDKAGIPRSTNALVAWFLSENFRIDLAEFRRRVGAALLLALISVQTVCTDFSSDFVRSARVRRVEARRGRRRNEDDDNTLDITNI
;
A
#
# COMPACT_ATOMS: atom_id res chain seq x y z
N MET A 1 -14.16 -28.58 10.41
CA MET A 1 -14.55 -27.17 10.52
C MET A 1 -15.69 -26.94 9.55
N LYS A 2 -16.87 -26.54 10.03
CA LYS A 2 -18.03 -26.29 9.17
C LYS A 2 -17.93 -24.85 8.67
N LEU A 3 -17.85 -24.66 7.36
CA LEU A 3 -17.78 -23.34 6.75
C LEU A 3 -19.20 -22.74 6.67
N GLU A 4 -19.32 -21.44 6.86
CA GLU A 4 -20.63 -20.74 6.77
C GLU A 4 -21.19 -20.82 5.33
N THR A 5 -20.30 -20.85 4.32
CA THR A 5 -20.64 -21.10 2.91
C THR A 5 -21.29 -22.45 2.64
N ASP A 6 -21.13 -23.46 3.51
CA ASP A 6 -21.78 -24.78 3.37
C ASP A 6 -23.31 -24.69 3.46
N LYS A 7 -23.86 -23.59 3.93
CA LYS A 7 -25.32 -23.33 3.94
C LYS A 7 -25.84 -22.94 2.55
N VAL A 8 -25.00 -22.37 1.70
CA VAL A 8 -25.35 -21.82 0.40
C VAL A 8 -24.83 -22.70 -0.74
N LEU A 9 -23.63 -23.24 -0.58
CA LEU A 9 -22.93 -24.03 -1.58
C LEU A 9 -23.02 -25.53 -1.31
N THR A 10 -23.01 -26.31 -2.37
CA THR A 10 -22.83 -27.77 -2.26
C THR A 10 -21.38 -28.11 -1.92
N PRO A 11 -21.07 -29.30 -1.37
CA PRO A 11 -19.70 -29.69 -1.06
C PRO A 11 -18.75 -29.67 -2.27
N ALA A 12 -19.24 -29.90 -3.47
CA ALA A 12 -18.45 -29.80 -4.71
C ALA A 12 -18.14 -28.33 -5.05
N GLU A 13 -19.10 -27.45 -4.94
CA GLU A 13 -18.94 -26.02 -5.16
C GLU A 13 -18.02 -25.40 -4.10
N THR A 14 -18.12 -25.79 -2.83
CA THR A 14 -17.21 -25.37 -1.77
C THR A 14 -15.76 -25.74 -2.06
N ARG A 15 -15.52 -26.97 -2.56
CA ARG A 15 -14.16 -27.39 -2.99
C ARG A 15 -13.62 -26.54 -4.12
N VAL A 16 -14.44 -26.24 -5.12
CA VAL A 16 -14.04 -25.37 -6.24
C VAL A 16 -13.73 -23.95 -5.74
N ALA A 17 -14.58 -23.39 -4.89
CA ALA A 17 -14.34 -22.08 -4.29
C ALA A 17 -13.05 -22.03 -3.46
N ALA A 18 -12.81 -23.05 -2.62
CA ALA A 18 -11.58 -23.18 -1.85
C ALA A 18 -10.32 -23.27 -2.74
N GLY A 19 -10.41 -23.94 -3.87
CA GLY A 19 -9.32 -23.99 -4.85
C GLY A 19 -8.94 -22.60 -5.37
N TYR A 20 -9.92 -21.77 -5.74
CA TYR A 20 -9.66 -20.38 -6.15
C TYR A 20 -9.08 -19.53 -5.02
N VAL A 21 -9.55 -19.71 -3.77
CA VAL A 21 -9.00 -19.03 -2.60
C VAL A 21 -7.54 -19.43 -2.34
N SER A 22 -7.18 -20.68 -2.64
CA SER A 22 -5.78 -21.16 -2.56
C SER A 22 -4.90 -20.66 -3.72
N GLY A 23 -5.44 -19.88 -4.65
CA GLY A 23 -4.72 -19.33 -5.79
C GLY A 23 -4.62 -20.27 -6.99
N MET A 24 -5.34 -21.39 -6.99
CA MET A 24 -5.36 -22.34 -8.12
C MET A 24 -6.16 -21.77 -9.29
N ILE A 25 -5.70 -22.05 -10.52
CA ILE A 25 -6.49 -21.80 -11.72
C ILE A 25 -7.47 -22.96 -11.99
N GLY A 26 -8.52 -22.68 -12.78
CA GLY A 26 -9.58 -23.66 -13.04
C GLY A 26 -9.10 -25.02 -13.55
N LYS A 27 -8.00 -25.09 -14.31
CA LYS A 27 -7.40 -26.33 -14.78
C LYS A 27 -6.73 -27.15 -13.68
N GLU A 28 -6.07 -26.47 -12.74
CA GLU A 28 -5.46 -27.09 -11.56
C GLU A 28 -6.51 -27.64 -10.61
N ILE A 29 -7.60 -26.87 -10.39
CA ILE A 29 -8.75 -27.33 -9.60
C ILE A 29 -9.37 -28.57 -10.23
N ALA A 30 -9.53 -28.61 -11.56
CA ALA A 30 -10.05 -29.76 -12.27
C ALA A 30 -9.19 -31.00 -12.06
N SER A 31 -7.87 -30.84 -12.18
CA SER A 31 -6.90 -31.92 -11.94
C SER A 31 -6.93 -32.42 -10.51
N ALA A 32 -6.90 -31.49 -9.53
CA ALA A 32 -6.91 -31.81 -8.10
C ALA A 32 -8.22 -32.47 -7.64
N ALA A 33 -9.36 -32.07 -8.21
CA ALA A 33 -10.66 -32.63 -7.91
C ALA A 33 -11.05 -33.89 -8.72
N GLY A 34 -10.24 -34.24 -9.72
CA GLY A 34 -10.53 -35.38 -10.62
C GLY A 34 -11.77 -35.17 -11.50
N ILE A 35 -12.05 -33.94 -11.92
CA ILE A 35 -13.21 -33.56 -12.74
C ILE A 35 -12.76 -32.80 -13.98
N SER A 36 -13.64 -32.68 -14.97
CA SER A 36 -13.32 -31.92 -16.19
C SER A 36 -13.25 -30.43 -15.92
N HIS A 37 -12.46 -29.70 -16.68
CA HIS A 37 -12.40 -28.23 -16.60
C HIS A 37 -13.78 -27.59 -16.85
N ASN A 38 -14.57 -28.11 -17.77
CA ASN A 38 -15.93 -27.63 -18.02
C ASN A 38 -16.85 -27.81 -16.80
N THR A 39 -16.65 -28.88 -16.02
CA THR A 39 -17.38 -29.09 -14.76
C THR A 39 -17.00 -28.03 -13.73
N VAL A 40 -15.72 -27.67 -13.62
CA VAL A 40 -15.25 -26.57 -12.74
C VAL A 40 -15.90 -25.25 -13.16
N VAL A 41 -15.90 -24.93 -14.46
CA VAL A 41 -16.55 -23.70 -14.98
C VAL A 41 -18.04 -23.67 -14.61
N ARG A 42 -18.75 -24.80 -14.76
CA ARG A 42 -20.16 -24.90 -14.42
C ARG A 42 -20.40 -24.70 -12.91
N HIS A 43 -19.59 -25.30 -12.06
CA HIS A 43 -19.66 -25.08 -10.61
C HIS A 43 -19.38 -23.61 -10.27
N THR A 44 -18.41 -22.99 -10.92
CA THR A 44 -18.09 -21.57 -10.70
C THR A 44 -19.26 -20.67 -11.08
N GLN A 45 -19.95 -20.93 -12.19
CA GLN A 45 -21.15 -20.20 -12.59
C GLN A 45 -22.27 -20.35 -11.55
N ASN A 46 -22.52 -21.57 -11.08
CA ASN A 46 -23.52 -21.84 -10.05
C ASN A 46 -23.20 -21.09 -8.73
N ILE A 47 -21.91 -20.97 -8.37
CA ILE A 47 -21.49 -20.20 -7.20
C ILE A 47 -21.84 -18.73 -7.38
N TYR A 48 -21.55 -18.13 -8.54
CA TYR A 48 -21.90 -16.73 -8.82
C TYR A 48 -23.40 -16.48 -8.70
N ASP A 49 -24.20 -17.38 -9.25
CA ASP A 49 -25.66 -17.25 -9.24
C ASP A 49 -26.24 -17.44 -7.83
N LYS A 50 -25.71 -18.38 -7.03
CA LYS A 50 -26.16 -18.60 -5.65
C LYS A 50 -25.71 -17.53 -4.68
N ALA A 51 -24.48 -17.02 -4.85
CA ALA A 51 -23.92 -15.98 -3.98
C ALA A 51 -24.37 -14.57 -4.39
N GLY A 52 -24.96 -14.42 -5.58
CA GLY A 52 -25.40 -13.09 -6.09
C GLY A 52 -24.23 -12.12 -6.36
N ILE A 53 -23.06 -12.65 -6.71
CA ILE A 53 -21.83 -11.87 -6.91
C ILE A 53 -21.50 -11.71 -8.41
N PRO A 54 -20.75 -10.66 -8.79
CA PRO A 54 -20.27 -10.49 -10.15
C PRO A 54 -19.44 -11.70 -10.62
N ARG A 55 -19.51 -12.04 -11.90
CA ARG A 55 -18.78 -13.16 -12.52
C ARG A 55 -17.29 -12.86 -12.63
N SER A 56 -16.60 -12.80 -11.51
CA SER A 56 -15.18 -12.53 -11.36
C SER A 56 -14.58 -13.42 -10.28
N THR A 57 -13.44 -14.01 -10.55
CA THR A 57 -12.70 -14.83 -9.56
C THR A 57 -12.36 -14.01 -8.31
N ASN A 58 -12.00 -12.74 -8.47
CA ASN A 58 -11.72 -11.86 -7.34
C ASN A 58 -12.95 -11.62 -6.45
N ALA A 59 -14.13 -11.46 -7.06
CA ALA A 59 -15.38 -11.30 -6.31
C ALA A 59 -15.75 -12.58 -5.55
N LEU A 60 -15.51 -13.76 -6.16
CA LEU A 60 -15.72 -15.06 -5.54
C LEU A 60 -14.81 -15.24 -4.31
N VAL A 61 -13.51 -14.95 -4.46
CA VAL A 61 -12.54 -15.06 -3.37
C VAL A 61 -12.89 -14.10 -2.25
N ALA A 62 -13.21 -12.85 -2.57
CA ALA A 62 -13.59 -11.84 -1.58
C ALA A 62 -14.86 -12.24 -0.82
N TRP A 63 -15.89 -12.71 -1.53
CA TRP A 63 -17.13 -13.21 -0.93
C TRP A 63 -16.88 -14.42 -0.03
N PHE A 64 -16.13 -15.42 -0.51
CA PHE A 64 -15.84 -16.64 0.27
C PHE A 64 -15.08 -16.31 1.56
N LEU A 65 -14.10 -15.38 1.51
CA LEU A 65 -13.37 -14.94 2.69
C LEU A 65 -14.25 -14.14 3.65
N SER A 66 -15.12 -13.27 3.16
CA SER A 66 -16.01 -12.49 4.02
C SER A 66 -17.01 -13.38 4.78
N GLU A 67 -17.56 -14.41 4.10
CA GLU A 67 -18.52 -15.32 4.73
C GLU A 67 -17.88 -16.25 5.78
N ASN A 68 -16.72 -16.83 5.47
CA ASN A 68 -16.12 -17.83 6.34
C ASN A 68 -15.24 -17.27 7.45
N PHE A 69 -14.60 -16.11 7.21
CA PHE A 69 -13.66 -15.53 8.17
C PHE A 69 -14.18 -14.24 8.80
N ARG A 70 -15.41 -13.82 8.48
CA ARG A 70 -15.99 -12.54 8.92
C ARG A 70 -15.04 -11.35 8.69
N ILE A 71 -14.27 -11.41 7.61
CA ILE A 71 -13.37 -10.33 7.23
C ILE A 71 -14.22 -9.21 6.62
N ASP A 72 -14.39 -8.12 7.36
CA ASP A 72 -14.98 -6.91 6.80
C ASP A 72 -13.94 -6.22 5.90
N LEU A 73 -14.04 -6.50 4.60
CA LEU A 73 -13.17 -5.91 3.58
C LEU A 73 -13.30 -4.38 3.52
N ALA A 74 -14.45 -3.82 3.88
CA ALA A 74 -14.64 -2.38 3.94
C ALA A 74 -13.84 -1.78 5.10
N GLU A 75 -13.88 -2.41 6.27
CA GLU A 75 -13.10 -1.99 7.43
C GLU A 75 -11.59 -2.17 7.20
N PHE A 76 -11.18 -3.27 6.59
CA PHE A 76 -9.78 -3.50 6.22
C PHE A 76 -9.27 -2.42 5.27
N ARG A 77 -10.03 -2.11 4.20
CA ARG A 77 -9.68 -1.03 3.25
C ARG A 77 -9.59 0.33 3.94
N ARG A 78 -10.48 0.63 4.89
CA ARG A 78 -10.46 1.86 5.66
C ARG A 78 -9.22 1.95 6.55
N ARG A 79 -8.84 0.86 7.22
CA ARG A 79 -7.65 0.79 8.08
C ARG A 79 -6.36 0.95 7.27
N VAL A 80 -6.25 0.26 6.13
CA VAL A 80 -5.10 0.40 5.22
C VAL A 80 -5.02 1.81 4.65
N GLY A 81 -6.14 2.41 4.24
CA GLY A 81 -6.19 3.79 3.76
C GLY A 81 -5.76 4.80 4.83
N ALA A 82 -6.20 4.64 6.07
CA ALA A 82 -5.78 5.49 7.18
C ALA A 82 -4.28 5.34 7.50
N ALA A 83 -3.74 4.12 7.47
CA ALA A 83 -2.32 3.86 7.69
C ALA A 83 -1.44 4.49 6.59
N LEU A 84 -1.86 4.41 5.32
CA LEU A 84 -1.18 5.06 4.20
C LEU A 84 -1.21 6.59 4.31
N LEU A 85 -2.33 7.19 4.73
CA LEU A 85 -2.45 8.63 4.97
C LEU A 85 -1.50 9.09 6.07
N LEU A 86 -1.44 8.37 7.20
CA LEU A 86 -0.51 8.67 8.29
C LEU A 86 0.94 8.56 7.85
N ALA A 87 1.29 7.55 7.04
CA ALA A 87 2.62 7.39 6.48
C ALA A 87 3.01 8.58 5.57
N LEU A 88 2.10 9.05 4.71
CA LEU A 88 2.32 10.21 3.85
C LEU A 88 2.54 11.50 4.66
N ILE A 89 1.75 11.74 5.72
CA ILE A 89 1.90 12.89 6.59
C ILE A 89 3.25 12.83 7.33
N SER A 90 3.68 11.65 7.79
CA SER A 90 4.96 11.46 8.48
C SER A 90 6.15 11.78 7.57
N VAL A 91 6.10 11.41 6.29
CA VAL A 91 7.15 11.75 5.31
C VAL A 91 7.23 13.25 5.10
N GLN A 92 6.10 13.96 5.05
CA GLN A 92 6.09 15.41 4.86
C GLN A 92 6.70 16.17 6.05
N THR A 93 6.46 15.74 7.29
CA THR A 93 7.07 16.37 8.48
C THR A 93 8.59 16.23 8.47
N VAL A 94 9.13 15.08 8.12
CA VAL A 94 10.59 14.87 7.98
C VAL A 94 11.19 15.75 6.88
N CYS A 95 10.51 15.91 5.74
CA CYS A 95 10.98 16.76 4.66
C CYS A 95 10.99 18.25 5.02
N THR A 96 10.04 18.74 5.82
CA THR A 96 9.99 20.14 6.27
C THR A 96 11.11 20.48 7.24
N ASP A 97 11.44 19.59 8.17
CA ASP A 97 12.54 19.78 9.12
C ASP A 97 13.89 19.81 8.40
N PHE A 98 14.12 18.90 7.44
CA PHE A 98 15.35 18.90 6.65
C PHE A 98 15.54 20.19 5.82
N SER A 99 14.47 20.72 5.25
CA SER A 99 14.54 21.97 4.47
C SER A 99 14.80 23.19 5.34
N SER A 100 14.28 23.23 6.57
CA SER A 100 14.50 24.32 7.52
C SER A 100 15.95 24.40 8.00
N ASP A 101 16.59 23.26 8.25
CA ASP A 101 17.99 23.18 8.66
C ASP A 101 18.95 23.57 7.51
N PHE A 102 18.62 23.20 6.29
CA PHE A 102 19.40 23.60 5.12
C PHE A 102 19.37 25.12 4.89
N VAL A 103 18.20 25.74 5.00
CA VAL A 103 18.05 27.21 4.87
C VAL A 103 18.76 27.93 6.00
N ARG A 104 18.73 27.41 7.23
CA ARG A 104 19.41 27.98 8.40
C ARG A 104 20.92 27.94 8.22
N SER A 105 21.48 26.84 7.77
CA SER A 105 22.91 26.67 7.51
C SER A 105 23.42 27.56 6.39
N ALA A 106 22.65 27.75 5.31
CA ALA A 106 22.98 28.64 4.21
C ALA A 106 22.99 30.12 4.64
N ARG A 107 22.09 30.52 5.56
CA ARG A 107 22.04 31.89 6.11
C ARG A 107 23.25 32.20 6.98
N VAL A 108 23.70 31.27 7.82
CA VAL A 108 24.87 31.42 8.67
C VAL A 108 26.13 31.62 7.84
N ARG A 109 26.35 30.77 6.80
CA ARG A 109 27.51 30.89 5.88
C ARG A 109 27.57 32.25 5.18
N ARG A 110 26.41 32.82 4.79
CA ARG A 110 26.35 34.12 4.12
C ARG A 110 26.71 35.29 5.05
N VAL A 111 26.40 35.18 6.34
CA VAL A 111 26.75 36.18 7.35
C VAL A 111 28.25 36.14 7.63
N GLU A 112 28.86 34.95 7.74
CA GLU A 112 30.30 34.80 7.94
C GLU A 112 31.13 35.32 6.76
N ALA A 113 30.70 35.04 5.53
CA ALA A 113 31.35 35.56 4.33
C ALA A 113 31.35 37.09 4.26
N ARG A 114 30.26 37.76 4.69
CA ARG A 114 30.19 39.23 4.77
C ARG A 114 31.08 39.78 5.87
N ARG A 115 31.24 39.11 6.98
CA ARG A 115 32.08 39.52 8.12
C ARG A 115 33.57 39.42 7.75
N GLY A 116 33.98 38.38 7.05
CA GLY A 116 35.34 38.22 6.53
C GLY A 116 35.73 39.32 5.52
N ARG A 117 34.82 39.73 4.63
CA ARG A 117 35.07 40.76 3.63
C ARG A 117 35.26 42.16 4.24
N ARG A 118 34.50 42.51 5.28
CA ARG A 118 34.67 43.77 6.02
C ARG A 118 36.01 43.84 6.74
N ARG A 119 36.49 42.74 7.32
CA ARG A 119 37.76 42.69 8.02
C ARG A 119 38.96 42.94 7.09
N ASN A 120 38.93 42.43 5.88
CA ASN A 120 39.97 42.66 4.89
C ASN A 120 39.97 44.11 4.34
N GLU A 121 38.82 44.78 4.24
CA GLU A 121 38.71 46.18 3.84
C GLU A 121 39.26 47.12 4.93
N ASP A 122 39.08 46.81 6.22
CA ASP A 122 39.61 47.60 7.34
C ASP A 122 41.14 47.45 7.45
N ASP A 123 41.72 46.30 7.15
CA ASP A 123 43.16 46.04 7.16
C ASP A 123 43.89 46.72 5.99
N ASP A 124 43.31 46.78 4.80
CA ASP A 124 43.86 47.48 3.63
C ASP A 124 43.88 49.02 3.83
N ASN A 125 42.85 49.54 4.48
CA ASN A 125 42.74 51.01 4.72
C ASN A 125 43.70 51.50 5.81
N THR A 126 44.18 50.59 6.70
CA THR A 126 45.17 50.94 7.76
C THR A 126 46.60 50.97 7.23
N LEU A 127 46.90 50.29 6.16
CA LEU A 127 48.23 50.21 5.55
C LEU A 127 48.57 51.48 4.72
N ASP A 128 47.57 52.17 4.16
CA ASP A 128 47.74 53.42 3.39
C ASP A 128 48.06 54.65 4.25
N ILE A 129 47.75 54.64 5.54
CA ILE A 129 47.94 55.77 6.45
C ILE A 129 49.39 55.80 7.04
N THR A 130 50.14 54.69 6.98
CA THR A 130 51.49 54.56 7.50
C THR A 130 52.61 54.90 6.52
N ASN A 131 52.27 55.30 5.30
CA ASN A 131 53.25 55.56 4.23
C ASN A 131 53.35 57.06 3.82
N ILE A 132 52.96 57.93 4.74
CA ILE A 132 53.17 59.38 4.58
C ILE A 132 54.25 59.84 5.52
#